data_a3280a8cca35dab3d6c77dd951711bab
#
_entry.id   a3280a8cca35dab3d6c77dd951711bab
#
_cell.length_a   1.000
_cell.length_b   1.000
_cell.length_c   1.000
_cell.angle_alpha   90.00
_cell.angle_beta   90.00
_cell.angle_gamma   90.00
#
_symmetry.space_group_name_H-M   'P 1'
#
loop_
_entity.id
_entity.type
_entity.pdbx_description
1 polymer ?
#
loop_
_entity_poly.entity_id
_entity_poly.type
_entity_poly.pdbx_seq_one_letter_code
_entity_poly.pdbx_strand_id
1 'polypeptide(L)'
;MPSVTMPSQNVELLRAMLPGPDTDVANLLRDDALFTQTAAALAGLFDPNVEAVPAWRGTGTTYSGIEGFREMWLDWLQPWATYHVQVEEMIEVGDRVVVLVRDRARRHDMDVEVELISGSVWSFRDGKIARVEFHANRHELRAATGVGL
;
A
#
# COMPACT_ATOMS: atom_id res chain seq x y z
N MET A 1 17.15 -28.34 -15.95
CA MET A 1 16.91 -26.95 -16.42
C MET A 1 16.55 -26.08 -15.25
N PRO A 2 17.30 -25.02 -15.01
CA PRO A 2 16.85 -24.07 -14.00
C PRO A 2 15.54 -23.45 -14.46
N SER A 3 14.52 -23.54 -13.63
CA SER A 3 13.26 -22.87 -13.91
C SER A 3 13.47 -21.38 -13.73
N VAL A 4 13.18 -20.60 -14.77
CA VAL A 4 13.12 -19.16 -14.66
C VAL A 4 11.87 -18.83 -13.86
N THR A 5 12.04 -18.28 -12.66
CA THR A 5 10.91 -17.84 -11.86
C THR A 5 10.37 -16.56 -12.46
N MET A 6 9.25 -16.67 -13.15
CA MET A 6 8.54 -15.49 -13.65
C MET A 6 7.80 -14.83 -12.49
N PRO A 7 7.79 -13.49 -12.41
CA PRO A 7 6.93 -12.81 -11.45
C PRO A 7 5.49 -13.23 -11.65
N SER A 8 4.74 -13.41 -10.58
CA SER A 8 3.33 -13.75 -10.68
C SER A 8 2.55 -12.58 -11.26
N GLN A 9 1.33 -12.86 -11.73
CA GLN A 9 0.41 -11.82 -12.19
C GLN A 9 0.11 -10.81 -11.07
N ASN A 10 0.04 -11.28 -9.83
CA ASN A 10 -0.22 -10.42 -8.66
C ASN A 10 0.91 -9.42 -8.45
N VAL A 11 2.16 -9.89 -8.50
CA VAL A 11 3.33 -9.02 -8.37
C VAL A 11 3.37 -8.00 -9.51
N GLU A 12 3.14 -8.44 -10.75
CA GLU A 12 3.14 -7.56 -11.92
C GLU A 12 2.02 -6.51 -11.83
N LEU A 13 0.84 -6.90 -11.36
CA LEU A 13 -0.28 -5.98 -11.16
C LEU A 13 0.08 -4.89 -10.16
N LEU A 14 0.65 -5.26 -9.01
CA LEU A 14 1.08 -4.30 -7.99
C LEU A 14 2.19 -3.38 -8.52
N ARG A 15 3.15 -3.94 -9.25
CA ARG A 15 4.26 -3.16 -9.81
C ARG A 15 3.75 -2.09 -10.77
N ALA A 16 2.73 -2.42 -11.57
CA ALA A 16 2.13 -1.48 -12.50
C ALA A 16 1.25 -0.44 -11.81
N MET A 17 0.63 -0.80 -10.69
CA MET A 17 -0.36 0.03 -9.99
C MET A 17 0.24 0.97 -8.96
N LEU A 18 1.26 0.51 -8.23
CA LEU A 18 1.82 1.30 -7.13
C LEU A 18 2.50 2.56 -7.66
N PRO A 19 2.38 3.68 -6.94
CA PRO A 19 2.95 4.95 -7.39
C PRO A 19 4.49 4.85 -7.42
N GLY A 20 5.08 5.55 -8.37
CA GLY A 20 6.52 5.69 -8.42
C GLY A 20 7.05 6.63 -7.33
N PRO A 21 8.38 6.62 -7.09
CA PRO A 21 8.97 7.39 -5.99
C PRO A 21 8.85 8.91 -6.15
N ASP A 22 8.58 9.40 -7.35
CA ASP A 22 8.42 10.82 -7.62
C ASP A 22 6.97 11.32 -7.48
N THR A 23 6.04 10.42 -7.21
CA THR A 23 4.63 10.77 -7.03
C THR A 23 4.37 11.19 -5.59
N ASP A 24 3.83 12.40 -5.40
CA ASP A 24 3.35 12.83 -4.08
C ASP A 24 1.98 12.20 -3.82
N VAL A 25 1.98 11.14 -3.03
CA VAL A 25 0.77 10.38 -2.70
C VAL A 25 -0.22 11.24 -1.91
N ALA A 26 0.28 12.17 -1.08
CA ALA A 26 -0.59 13.08 -0.33
C ALA A 26 -1.44 13.93 -1.28
N ASN A 27 -0.82 14.50 -2.31
CA ASN A 27 -1.54 15.28 -3.30
C ASN A 27 -2.54 14.42 -4.08
N LEU A 28 -2.11 13.23 -4.50
CA LEU A 28 -2.94 12.32 -5.28
C LEU A 28 -4.22 11.93 -4.53
N LEU A 29 -4.12 11.68 -3.24
CA LEU A 29 -5.25 11.21 -2.43
C LEU A 29 -6.12 12.33 -1.88
N ARG A 30 -5.55 13.54 -1.71
CA ARG A 30 -6.29 14.70 -1.20
C ARG A 30 -7.10 15.40 -2.29
N ASP A 31 -6.62 15.37 -3.53
CA ASP A 31 -7.30 16.02 -4.65
C ASP A 31 -8.42 15.10 -5.16
N ASP A 32 -9.68 15.54 -5.03
CA ASP A 32 -10.84 14.75 -5.40
C ASP A 32 -10.84 14.36 -6.88
N ALA A 33 -10.44 15.27 -7.75
CA ALA A 33 -10.42 15.00 -9.20
C ALA A 33 -9.35 13.99 -9.56
N LEU A 34 -8.15 14.12 -9.00
CA LEU A 34 -7.06 13.15 -9.21
C LEU A 34 -7.42 11.79 -8.67
N PHE A 35 -8.01 11.74 -7.46
CA PHE A 35 -8.43 10.47 -6.89
C PHE A 35 -9.51 9.80 -7.74
N THR A 36 -10.50 10.56 -8.19
CA THR A 36 -11.58 10.03 -9.02
C THR A 36 -11.05 9.42 -10.32
N GLN A 37 -10.12 10.10 -10.98
CA GLN A 37 -9.46 9.58 -12.19
C GLN A 37 -8.69 8.30 -11.90
N THR A 38 -7.91 8.31 -10.82
CA THR A 38 -7.09 7.17 -10.42
C THR A 38 -7.96 5.98 -10.05
N ALA A 39 -9.01 6.19 -9.27
CA ALA A 39 -9.94 5.15 -8.87
C ALA A 39 -10.65 4.53 -10.08
N ALA A 40 -11.04 5.34 -11.05
CA ALA A 40 -11.65 4.83 -12.27
C ALA A 40 -10.69 3.95 -13.08
N ALA A 41 -9.42 4.32 -13.15
CA ALA A 41 -8.40 3.55 -13.83
C ALA A 41 -8.11 2.22 -13.12
N LEU A 42 -8.22 2.19 -11.79
CA LEU A 42 -7.88 1.02 -10.96
C LEU A 42 -9.08 0.16 -10.57
N ALA A 43 -10.30 0.59 -10.88
CA ALA A 43 -11.52 -0.07 -10.41
C ALA A 43 -11.59 -1.56 -10.74
N GLY A 44 -11.08 -1.97 -11.90
CA GLY A 44 -11.06 -3.38 -12.32
C GLY A 44 -10.05 -4.25 -11.58
N LEU A 45 -9.11 -3.64 -10.84
CA LEU A 45 -8.04 -4.34 -10.14
C LEU A 45 -8.40 -4.67 -8.69
N PHE A 46 -9.43 -4.02 -8.16
CA PHE A 46 -9.87 -4.20 -6.77
C PHE A 46 -11.19 -4.96 -6.73
N ASP A 47 -11.31 -5.85 -5.75
CA ASP A 47 -12.61 -6.39 -5.38
C ASP A 47 -13.49 -5.24 -4.89
N PRO A 48 -14.77 -5.15 -5.29
CA PRO A 48 -15.66 -4.08 -4.81
C PRO A 48 -15.77 -4.01 -3.28
N ASN A 49 -15.53 -5.13 -2.61
CA ASN A 49 -15.58 -5.24 -1.16
C ASN A 49 -14.18 -5.26 -0.54
N VAL A 50 -13.19 -4.70 -1.21
CA VAL A 50 -11.81 -4.67 -0.72
C VAL A 50 -11.75 -4.11 0.71
N GLU A 51 -10.99 -4.78 1.57
CA GLU A 51 -10.76 -4.34 2.94
C GLU A 51 -9.41 -3.67 3.07
N ALA A 52 -9.37 -2.50 3.68
CA ALA A 52 -8.15 -1.79 4.00
C ALA A 52 -7.99 -1.79 5.53
N VAL A 53 -6.87 -2.33 6.01
CA VAL A 53 -6.64 -2.55 7.43
C VAL A 53 -5.43 -1.73 7.90
N PRO A 54 -5.65 -0.68 8.71
CA PRO A 54 -4.54 0.06 9.32
C PRO A 54 -4.06 -0.68 10.56
N ALA A 55 -3.10 -1.59 10.38
CA ALA A 55 -2.60 -2.42 11.48
C ALA A 55 -1.98 -1.61 12.62
N TRP A 56 -1.52 -0.37 12.35
CA TRP A 56 -0.98 0.51 13.38
C TRP A 56 -2.04 0.96 14.41
N ARG A 57 -3.34 0.81 14.10
CA ARG A 57 -4.45 1.18 15.00
C ARG A 57 -4.88 0.04 15.91
N GLY A 58 -4.22 -1.12 15.80
CA GLY A 58 -4.61 -2.30 16.54
C GLY A 58 -5.73 -3.06 15.85
N THR A 59 -6.36 -3.97 16.59
CA THR A 59 -7.40 -4.85 16.04
C THR A 59 -8.76 -4.16 15.95
N GLY A 60 -9.54 -4.56 14.94
CA GLY A 60 -10.95 -4.19 14.85
C GLY A 60 -11.28 -3.00 13.95
N THR A 61 -10.27 -2.29 13.43
CA THR A 61 -10.52 -1.19 12.50
C THR A 61 -10.32 -1.69 11.07
N THR A 62 -11.37 -1.62 10.25
CA THR A 62 -11.32 -2.02 8.84
C THR A 62 -12.14 -1.03 8.03
N TYR A 63 -11.56 -0.56 6.94
CA TYR A 63 -12.25 0.30 5.97
C TYR A 63 -12.62 -0.54 4.76
N SER A 64 -13.78 -0.30 4.16
CA SER A 64 -14.29 -1.11 3.06
C SER A 64 -14.39 -0.33 1.75
N GLY A 65 -14.07 -0.99 0.65
CA GLY A 65 -14.14 -0.43 -0.69
C GLY A 65 -13.01 0.54 -1.00
N ILE A 66 -12.99 1.05 -2.23
CA ILE A 66 -11.97 2.00 -2.67
C ILE A 66 -12.07 3.31 -1.88
N GLU A 67 -13.28 3.75 -1.56
CA GLU A 67 -13.48 4.94 -0.74
C GLU A 67 -12.91 4.75 0.66
N GLY A 68 -13.12 3.57 1.25
CA GLY A 68 -12.54 3.25 2.55
C GLY A 68 -11.02 3.18 2.51
N PHE A 69 -10.47 2.65 1.44
CA PHE A 69 -9.03 2.63 1.21
C PHE A 69 -8.46 4.06 1.21
N ARG A 70 -9.14 4.99 0.51
CA ARG A 70 -8.76 6.41 0.51
C ARG A 70 -8.85 7.01 1.92
N GLU A 71 -9.95 6.76 2.63
CA GLU A 71 -10.16 7.27 4.00
C GLU A 71 -9.04 6.85 4.93
N MET A 72 -8.66 5.58 4.88
CA MET A 72 -7.56 5.07 5.68
C MET A 72 -6.26 5.82 5.38
N TRP A 73 -5.95 6.02 4.10
CA TRP A 73 -4.76 6.77 3.69
C TRP A 73 -4.81 8.23 4.14
N LEU A 74 -5.97 8.88 4.03
CA LEU A 74 -6.11 10.27 4.47
C LEU A 74 -5.88 10.41 5.97
N ASP A 75 -6.32 9.43 6.76
CA ASP A 75 -6.04 9.40 8.19
C ASP A 75 -4.54 9.28 8.47
N TRP A 76 -3.86 8.40 7.76
CA TRP A 76 -2.40 8.25 7.87
C TRP A 76 -1.66 9.52 7.47
N LEU A 77 -2.16 10.21 6.44
CA LEU A 77 -1.52 11.37 5.87
C LEU A 77 -1.72 12.67 6.66
N GLN A 78 -2.57 12.67 7.69
CA GLN A 78 -2.89 13.89 8.44
C GLN A 78 -1.67 14.73 8.85
N PRO A 79 -0.59 14.16 9.42
CA PRO A 79 0.57 14.95 9.81
C PRO A 79 1.50 15.33 8.65
N TRP A 80 1.27 14.80 7.46
CA TRP A 80 2.23 14.88 6.35
C TRP A 80 1.77 15.87 5.28
N ALA A 81 2.65 16.83 4.93
CA ALA A 81 2.43 17.74 3.81
C ALA A 81 2.71 17.05 2.49
N THR A 82 3.76 16.25 2.43
CA THR A 82 4.14 15.46 1.25
C THR A 82 4.41 14.02 1.68
N TYR A 83 4.19 13.08 0.75
CA TYR A 83 4.41 11.68 1.04
C TYR A 83 4.79 10.93 -0.24
N HIS A 84 5.95 10.29 -0.25
CA HIS A 84 6.45 9.53 -1.39
C HIS A 84 6.72 8.10 -0.98
N VAL A 85 6.28 7.16 -1.79
CA VAL A 85 6.43 5.73 -1.55
C VAL A 85 7.50 5.18 -2.47
N GLN A 86 8.53 4.56 -1.89
CA GLN A 86 9.54 3.84 -2.66
C GLN A 86 9.46 2.35 -2.32
N VAL A 87 9.05 1.55 -3.28
CA VAL A 87 9.00 0.09 -3.12
C VAL A 87 10.42 -0.45 -3.19
N GLU A 88 10.84 -1.16 -2.14
CA GLU A 88 12.16 -1.79 -2.09
C GLU A 88 12.10 -3.24 -2.55
N GLU A 89 11.07 -3.97 -2.15
CA GLU A 89 10.97 -5.41 -2.43
C GLU A 89 9.52 -5.86 -2.38
N MET A 90 9.18 -6.84 -3.21
CA MET A 90 7.91 -7.54 -3.17
C MET A 90 8.18 -9.03 -2.95
N ILE A 91 7.55 -9.61 -1.95
CA ILE A 91 7.72 -11.02 -1.59
C ILE A 91 6.38 -11.73 -1.72
N GLU A 92 6.30 -12.69 -2.63
CA GLU A 92 5.08 -13.45 -2.83
C GLU A 92 4.99 -14.59 -1.81
N VAL A 93 3.84 -14.72 -1.15
CA VAL A 93 3.55 -15.77 -0.18
C VAL A 93 2.15 -16.29 -0.48
N GLY A 94 2.05 -17.33 -1.29
CA GLY A 94 0.76 -17.87 -1.75
C GLY A 94 0.02 -16.84 -2.59
N ASP A 95 -1.21 -16.52 -2.21
CA ASP A 95 -2.04 -15.49 -2.86
C ASP A 95 -1.90 -14.11 -2.20
N ARG A 96 -0.84 -13.92 -1.43
CA ARG A 96 -0.50 -12.63 -0.82
C ARG A 96 0.84 -12.14 -1.34
N VAL A 97 0.99 -10.82 -1.39
CA VAL A 97 2.26 -10.17 -1.71
C VAL A 97 2.62 -9.21 -0.56
N VAL A 98 3.79 -9.41 0.02
CA VAL A 98 4.35 -8.51 1.03
C VAL A 98 5.15 -7.46 0.30
N VAL A 99 4.80 -6.18 0.51
CA VAL A 99 5.48 -5.05 -0.13
C VAL A 99 6.27 -4.29 0.92
N LEU A 100 7.58 -4.26 0.77
CA LEU A 100 8.46 -3.51 1.66
C LEU A 100 8.73 -2.15 1.04
N VAL A 101 8.53 -1.11 1.82
CA VAL A 101 8.66 0.26 1.35
C VAL A 101 9.58 1.09 2.24
N ARG A 102 10.20 2.08 1.62
CA ARG A 102 10.96 3.13 2.29
C ARG A 102 10.32 4.45 1.86
N ASP A 103 9.47 4.98 2.71
CA ASP A 103 8.71 6.18 2.39
C ASP A 103 9.46 7.43 2.81
N ARG A 104 9.28 8.51 2.06
CA ARG A 104 9.81 9.83 2.38
C ARG A 104 8.65 10.77 2.62
N ALA A 105 8.64 11.45 3.75
CA ALA A 105 7.54 12.30 4.12
C ALA A 105 8.02 13.57 4.83
N ARG A 106 7.30 14.67 4.62
CA ARG A 106 7.57 15.94 5.27
C ARG A 106 6.33 16.39 6.04
N ARG A 107 6.49 16.69 7.31
CA ARG A 107 5.40 17.16 8.17
C ARG A 107 5.00 18.59 7.79
N HIS A 108 3.74 18.95 8.06
CA HIS A 108 3.22 20.30 7.79
C HIS A 108 3.98 21.39 8.57
N ASP A 109 4.46 21.05 9.76
CA ASP A 109 5.08 21.99 10.68
C ASP A 109 6.61 21.99 10.66
N MET A 110 7.21 21.23 9.73
CA MET A 110 8.66 21.06 9.67
C MET A 110 9.14 21.09 8.22
N ASP A 111 10.35 21.61 8.00
CA ASP A 111 10.99 21.61 6.68
C ASP A 111 11.94 20.42 6.50
N VAL A 112 11.84 19.42 7.36
CA VAL A 112 12.71 18.24 7.30
C VAL A 112 11.91 17.06 6.76
N GLU A 113 12.48 16.41 5.75
CA GLU A 113 11.96 15.15 5.25
C GLU A 113 12.43 14.02 6.15
N VAL A 114 11.51 13.14 6.54
CA VAL A 114 11.82 11.95 7.31
C VAL A 114 11.60 10.70 6.47
N GLU A 115 12.27 9.64 6.86
CA GLU A 115 12.20 8.35 6.20
C GLU A 115 11.43 7.37 7.09
N LEU A 116 10.46 6.68 6.50
CA LEU A 116 9.63 5.70 7.19
C LEU A 116 9.86 4.33 6.53
N ILE A 117 10.34 3.38 7.33
CA ILE A 117 10.60 2.03 6.86
C ILE A 117 9.45 1.15 7.33
N SER A 118 8.59 0.77 6.40
CA SER A 118 7.36 0.07 6.70
C SER A 118 7.03 -0.96 5.62
N GLY A 119 5.82 -1.45 5.60
CA GLY A 119 5.38 -2.39 4.59
C GLY A 119 3.90 -2.68 4.64
N SER A 120 3.44 -3.47 3.69
CA SER A 120 2.03 -3.81 3.55
C SER A 120 1.88 -5.24 3.04
N VAL A 121 0.71 -5.81 3.29
CA VAL A 121 0.34 -7.15 2.80
C VAL A 121 -0.87 -7.00 1.91
N TRP A 122 -0.73 -7.42 0.65
CA TRP A 122 -1.78 -7.35 -0.36
C TRP A 122 -2.29 -8.76 -0.61
N SER A 123 -3.55 -9.01 -0.29
CA SER A 123 -4.19 -10.32 -0.49
C SER A 123 -5.07 -10.29 -1.71
N PHE A 124 -4.97 -11.31 -2.54
CA PHE A 124 -5.69 -11.42 -3.80
C PHE A 124 -6.73 -12.52 -3.74
N ARG A 125 -7.84 -12.31 -4.44
CA ARG A 125 -8.89 -13.30 -4.65
C ARG A 125 -9.41 -13.14 -6.07
N ASP A 126 -9.39 -14.24 -6.83
CA ASP A 126 -9.81 -14.25 -8.24
C ASP A 126 -9.10 -13.19 -9.09
N GLY A 127 -7.80 -13.00 -8.82
CA GLY A 127 -6.97 -12.06 -9.56
C GLY A 127 -7.16 -10.59 -9.19
N LYS A 128 -7.96 -10.29 -8.17
CA LYS A 128 -8.23 -8.93 -7.71
C LYS A 128 -7.75 -8.72 -6.28
N ILE A 129 -7.41 -7.47 -5.98
CA ILE A 129 -7.00 -7.09 -4.63
C ILE A 129 -8.22 -7.13 -3.73
N ALA A 130 -8.20 -8.04 -2.73
CA ALA A 130 -9.31 -8.25 -1.81
C ALA A 130 -9.07 -7.65 -0.42
N ARG A 131 -7.81 -7.51 -0.03
CA ARG A 131 -7.45 -6.97 1.29
C ARG A 131 -6.07 -6.37 1.25
N VAL A 132 -5.88 -5.26 1.94
CA VAL A 132 -4.58 -4.60 2.11
C VAL A 132 -4.40 -4.29 3.58
N GLU A 133 -3.31 -4.77 4.17
CA GLU A 133 -2.93 -4.46 5.54
C GLU A 133 -1.69 -3.58 5.52
N PHE A 134 -1.74 -2.45 6.22
CA PHE A 134 -0.60 -1.54 6.34
C PHE A 134 0.01 -1.64 7.73
N HIS A 135 1.32 -1.88 7.78
CA HIS A 135 2.07 -2.00 9.02
C HIS A 135 3.06 -0.85 9.14
N ALA A 136 3.10 -0.22 10.32
CA ALA A 136 3.94 0.95 10.56
C ALA A 136 5.43 0.62 10.62
N ASN A 137 5.79 -0.64 10.88
CA ASN A 137 7.18 -1.07 10.94
C ASN A 137 7.32 -2.53 10.50
N ARG A 138 8.55 -2.91 10.12
CA ARG A 138 8.83 -4.25 9.60
C ARG A 138 8.80 -5.34 10.66
N HIS A 139 8.99 -4.98 11.93
CA HIS A 139 8.90 -5.93 13.02
C HIS A 139 7.48 -6.50 13.15
N GLU A 140 6.49 -5.61 13.13
CA GLU A 140 5.08 -6.00 13.14
C GLU A 140 4.70 -6.77 11.88
N LEU A 141 5.20 -6.35 10.75
CA LEU A 141 4.97 -7.02 9.47
C LEU A 141 5.50 -8.47 9.49
N ARG A 142 6.70 -8.66 10.02
CA ARG A 142 7.29 -9.99 10.17
C ARG A 142 6.45 -10.87 11.09
N ALA A 143 5.99 -10.32 12.21
CA ALA A 143 5.15 -11.04 13.15
C ALA A 143 3.82 -11.48 12.52
N ALA A 144 3.25 -10.62 11.67
CA ALA A 144 1.97 -10.90 11.01
C ALA A 144 2.07 -11.89 9.86
N THR A 145 3.21 -11.95 9.17
CA THR A 145 3.37 -12.74 7.94
C THR A 145 4.26 -13.95 8.09
N GLY A 146 5.13 -13.99 9.09
CA GLY A 146 6.14 -15.03 9.24
C GLY A 146 7.29 -14.94 8.24
N VAL A 147 7.31 -13.88 7.42
CA VAL A 147 8.37 -13.69 6.42
C VAL A 147 9.64 -13.20 7.11
N GLY A 148 10.78 -13.82 6.76
CA GLY A 148 12.09 -13.40 7.24
C GLY A 148 12.52 -12.10 6.55
N LEU A 149 12.62 -11.04 7.32
CA LEU A 149 12.97 -9.71 6.79
C LEU A 149 14.30 -9.22 7.36
#